data_60f0c99d5c4fac9d15b867bb5f48f5a5
#
_entry.id   60f0c99d5c4fac9d15b867bb5f48f5a5
#
_cell.length_a   1.000
_cell.length_b   1.000
_cell.length_c   1.000
_cell.angle_alpha   90.00
_cell.angle_beta   90.00
_cell.angle_gamma   90.00
#
_symmetry.space_group_name_H-M   'P 1'
#
loop_
_entity.id
_entity.type
_entity.pdbx_description
1 polymer ?
#
loop_
_entity_poly.entity_id
_entity_poly.type
_entity_poly.pdbx_seq_one_letter_code
_entity_poly.pdbx_strand_id
1 'polypeptide(L)'
;MTGGWFIGNFDPCALQTKDFEVCYKAHKKGEQWPRHVHKIAAEITLLVRGQMMMNDKLVRPGDIITVEPGEAIKPTFITDCELVVVKTPSVPGDKYEV
;
A
#
# COMPACT_ATOMS: atom_id res chain seq x y z
N MET A 1 -15.29 -5.47 3.89
CA MET A 1 -14.29 -4.55 4.43
C MET A 1 -13.94 -3.49 3.41
N THR A 2 -13.58 -2.32 3.83
CA THR A 2 -13.50 -1.14 2.96
C THR A 2 -12.16 -1.09 2.22
N GLY A 3 -12.22 -1.00 0.87
CA GLY A 3 -11.03 -0.80 0.05
C GLY A 3 -9.98 -1.91 0.14
N GLY A 4 -10.39 -3.10 0.54
CA GLY A 4 -9.47 -4.23 0.69
C GLY A 4 -8.75 -4.29 2.03
N TRP A 5 -8.93 -3.29 2.89
CA TRP A 5 -8.35 -3.28 4.23
C TRP A 5 -9.12 -4.21 5.15
N PHE A 6 -8.45 -5.19 5.75
CA PHE A 6 -9.11 -6.21 6.57
C PHE A 6 -8.50 -6.39 7.96
N ILE A 7 -7.36 -5.78 8.26
CA ILE A 7 -6.74 -5.78 9.59
C ILE A 7 -6.30 -4.35 9.88
N GLY A 8 -6.57 -3.85 11.09
CA GLY A 8 -6.12 -2.54 11.51
C GLY A 8 -7.00 -1.91 12.56
N ASN A 9 -6.74 -0.63 12.85
CA ASN A 9 -7.48 0.13 13.84
C ASN A 9 -8.68 0.83 13.20
N PHE A 10 -9.62 0.06 12.72
CA PHE A 10 -10.84 0.52 12.05
C PHE A 10 -11.92 -0.55 12.10
N ASP A 11 -13.14 -0.18 11.72
CA ASP A 11 -14.28 -1.09 11.69
C ASP A 11 -15.03 -0.87 10.35
N PRO A 12 -15.40 -1.93 9.61
CA PRO A 12 -15.22 -3.36 9.93
C PRO A 12 -13.79 -3.87 9.65
N CYS A 13 -13.36 -4.91 10.36
CA CYS A 13 -12.09 -5.56 10.15
C CYS A 13 -12.13 -7.01 10.65
N ALA A 14 -11.21 -7.83 10.16
CA ALA A 14 -11.07 -9.21 10.62
C ALA A 14 -10.34 -9.28 11.97
N LEU A 15 -9.40 -8.37 12.20
CA LEU A 15 -8.68 -8.23 13.46
C LEU A 15 -8.44 -6.76 13.71
N GLN A 16 -8.94 -6.24 14.84
CA GLN A 16 -8.70 -4.85 15.21
C GLN A 16 -7.41 -4.73 16.01
N THR A 17 -6.51 -3.87 15.53
CA THR A 17 -5.23 -3.62 16.19
C THR A 17 -4.71 -2.23 15.81
N LYS A 18 -3.97 -1.62 16.73
CA LYS A 18 -3.25 -0.36 16.49
C LYS A 18 -1.83 -0.59 15.97
N ASP A 19 -1.35 -1.82 16.03
CA ASP A 19 0.06 -2.13 15.77
C ASP A 19 0.38 -2.16 14.27
N PHE A 20 -0.58 -2.56 13.46
CA PHE A 20 -0.41 -2.61 12.00
C PHE A 20 -1.76 -2.64 11.30
N GLU A 21 -1.75 -2.37 10.01
CA GLU A 21 -2.91 -2.58 9.15
C GLU A 21 -2.50 -3.31 7.89
N VAL A 22 -3.40 -4.13 7.35
CA VAL A 22 -3.13 -4.97 6.19
C VAL A 22 -4.27 -4.85 5.19
N CYS A 23 -3.92 -4.71 3.91
CA CYS A 23 -4.89 -4.79 2.83
C CYS A 23 -4.42 -5.71 1.71
N TYR A 24 -5.39 -6.23 0.98
CA TYR A 24 -5.20 -6.83 -0.33
C TYR A 24 -5.84 -5.89 -1.35
N LYS A 25 -5.10 -5.55 -2.39
CA LYS A 25 -5.59 -4.66 -3.44
C LYS A 25 -5.35 -5.23 -4.82
N ALA A 26 -6.33 -5.03 -5.70
CA ALA A 26 -6.21 -5.27 -7.12
C ALA A 26 -6.27 -3.92 -7.85
N HIS A 27 -5.32 -3.67 -8.72
CA HIS A 27 -5.24 -2.44 -9.51
C HIS A 27 -5.25 -2.79 -10.98
N LYS A 28 -5.88 -1.96 -11.79
CA LYS A 28 -5.93 -2.14 -13.24
C LYS A 28 -4.74 -1.49 -13.90
N LYS A 29 -4.30 -2.06 -15.02
CA LYS A 29 -3.30 -1.46 -15.89
C LYS A 29 -3.61 0.00 -16.16
N GLY A 30 -2.62 0.88 -15.96
CA GLY A 30 -2.74 2.30 -16.23
C GLY A 30 -3.49 3.10 -15.17
N GLU A 31 -3.95 2.47 -14.09
CA GLU A 31 -4.60 3.17 -12.98
C GLU A 31 -3.65 4.19 -12.39
N GLN A 32 -4.13 5.41 -12.20
CA GLN A 32 -3.31 6.52 -11.73
C GLN A 32 -3.59 6.81 -10.26
N TRP A 33 -2.51 6.94 -9.50
CA TRP A 33 -2.58 7.33 -8.10
C TRP A 33 -1.70 8.55 -7.88
N PRO A 34 -2.17 9.56 -7.13
CA PRO A 34 -1.36 10.73 -6.86
C PRO A 34 -0.15 10.37 -6.01
N ARG A 35 0.90 11.16 -6.16
CA ARG A 35 2.07 11.06 -5.28
C ARG A 35 1.64 11.37 -3.86
N HIS A 36 2.03 10.54 -2.93
CA HIS A 36 1.63 10.71 -1.53
C HIS A 36 2.72 10.29 -0.56
N VAL A 37 2.53 10.66 0.69
CA VAL A 37 3.45 10.36 1.78
C VAL A 37 2.66 9.93 3.01
N HIS A 38 3.23 9.01 3.78
CA HIS A 38 2.77 8.66 5.11
C HIS A 38 3.73 9.32 6.11
N LYS A 39 3.21 10.04 7.08
CA LYS A 39 4.06 10.78 8.03
C LYS A 39 4.45 9.94 9.24
N ILE A 40 3.62 8.96 9.60
CA ILE A 40 3.77 8.16 10.82
C ILE A 40 4.10 6.72 10.48
N ALA A 41 3.37 6.10 9.56
CA ALA A 41 3.49 4.67 9.27
C ALA A 41 4.59 4.38 8.26
N ALA A 42 5.29 3.25 8.47
CA ALA A 42 6.06 2.60 7.41
C ALA A 42 5.13 1.72 6.59
N GLU A 43 5.37 1.62 5.30
CA GLU A 43 4.59 0.80 4.39
C GLU A 43 5.44 -0.31 3.81
N ILE A 44 4.93 -1.53 3.84
CA ILE A 44 5.58 -2.70 3.24
C ILE A 44 4.63 -3.26 2.20
N THR A 45 5.06 -3.30 0.94
CA THR A 45 4.25 -3.78 -0.18
C THR A 45 4.87 -5.04 -0.76
N LEU A 46 4.07 -6.10 -0.83
CA LEU A 46 4.40 -7.33 -1.53
C LEU A 46 3.61 -7.37 -2.83
N LEU A 47 4.30 -7.39 -3.98
CA LEU A 47 3.63 -7.59 -5.25
C LEU A 47 3.39 -9.09 -5.45
N VAL A 48 2.12 -9.47 -5.55
CA VAL A 48 1.71 -10.86 -5.74
C VAL A 48 1.66 -11.20 -7.22
N ARG A 49 1.17 -10.28 -8.04
CA ARG A 49 0.91 -10.51 -9.46
C ARG A 49 1.01 -9.23 -10.25
N GLY A 50 1.52 -9.33 -11.48
CA GLY A 50 1.64 -8.19 -12.39
C GLY A 50 3.00 -7.53 -12.33
N GLN A 51 3.10 -6.35 -12.94
CA GLN A 51 4.30 -5.51 -12.95
C GLN A 51 3.91 -4.07 -12.65
N MET A 52 4.70 -3.41 -11.82
CA MET A 52 4.48 -2.02 -11.47
C MET A 52 5.79 -1.29 -11.26
N MET A 53 5.72 0.03 -11.28
CA MET A 53 6.81 0.89 -10.85
C MET A 53 6.44 1.48 -9.50
N MET A 54 7.38 1.49 -8.58
CA MET A 54 7.28 2.27 -7.36
C MET A 54 8.33 3.36 -7.44
N ASN A 55 7.89 4.60 -7.70
CA ASN A 55 8.76 5.68 -8.16
C ASN A 55 9.48 5.22 -9.45
N ASP A 56 10.81 5.14 -9.44
CA ASP A 56 11.60 4.75 -10.60
C ASP A 56 12.04 3.29 -10.57
N LYS A 57 11.56 2.50 -9.60
CA LYS A 57 11.94 1.10 -9.46
C LYS A 57 10.89 0.17 -10.05
N LEU A 58 11.34 -0.75 -10.90
CA LEU A 58 10.50 -1.83 -11.39
C LEU A 58 10.30 -2.87 -10.29
N VAL A 59 9.04 -3.20 -10.03
CA VAL A 59 8.64 -4.19 -9.03
C VAL A 59 8.01 -5.38 -9.75
N ARG A 60 8.47 -6.58 -9.42
CA ARG A 60 8.03 -7.85 -10.00
C ARG A 60 7.37 -8.73 -8.95
N PRO A 61 6.58 -9.74 -9.36
CA PRO A 61 5.98 -10.67 -8.39
C PRO A 61 7.00 -11.26 -7.44
N GLY A 62 6.68 -11.23 -6.16
CA GLY A 62 7.57 -11.69 -5.09
C GLY A 62 8.47 -10.61 -4.50
N ASP A 63 8.59 -9.46 -5.15
CA ASP A 63 9.38 -8.35 -4.62
C ASP A 63 8.65 -7.69 -3.46
N ILE A 64 9.43 -7.25 -2.48
CA ILE A 64 8.94 -6.53 -1.31
C ILE A 64 9.56 -5.14 -1.31
N ILE A 65 8.72 -4.11 -1.21
CA ILE A 65 9.15 -2.73 -1.16
C ILE A 65 8.79 -2.15 0.21
N THR A 66 9.77 -1.56 0.87
CA THR A 66 9.58 -0.86 2.14
C THR A 66 9.67 0.64 1.89
N VAL A 67 8.68 1.37 2.38
CA VAL A 67 8.62 2.83 2.29
C VAL A 67 8.61 3.38 3.71
N GLU A 68 9.62 4.17 4.04
CA GLU A 68 9.76 4.75 5.37
C GLU A 68 8.82 5.95 5.55
N PRO A 69 8.46 6.30 6.80
CA PRO A 69 7.70 7.52 7.07
C PRO A 69 8.40 8.74 6.46
N GLY A 70 7.62 9.61 5.81
CA GLY A 70 8.15 10.81 5.17
C GLY A 70 8.64 10.61 3.75
N GLU A 71 8.76 9.38 3.29
CA GLU A 71 9.19 9.07 1.93
C GLU A 71 7.99 9.16 0.98
N ALA A 72 8.08 9.98 -0.06
CA ALA A 72 7.01 10.14 -1.03
C ALA A 72 7.04 9.00 -2.04
N ILE A 73 5.85 8.49 -2.38
CA ILE A 73 5.69 7.42 -3.35
C ILE A 73 4.63 7.75 -4.39
N LYS A 74 4.88 7.29 -5.62
CA LYS A 74 3.92 7.33 -6.72
C LYS A 74 3.94 5.99 -7.43
N PRO A 75 2.95 5.12 -7.18
CA PRO A 75 2.85 3.84 -7.87
C PRO A 75 2.35 4.03 -9.30
N THR A 76 2.87 3.21 -10.22
CA THR A 76 2.42 3.15 -11.61
C THR A 76 2.20 1.68 -11.96
N PHE A 77 1.01 1.34 -12.44
CA PHE A 77 0.66 -0.04 -12.74
C PHE A 77 0.84 -0.32 -14.23
N ILE A 78 1.90 -1.09 -14.57
CA ILE A 78 2.25 -1.42 -15.96
C ILE A 78 1.28 -2.44 -16.53
N THR A 79 0.87 -3.40 -15.71
CA THR A 79 -0.17 -4.39 -16.01
C THR A 79 -1.21 -4.37 -14.91
N ASP A 80 -2.25 -5.21 -15.01
CA ASP A 80 -3.11 -5.49 -13.87
C ASP A 80 -2.25 -6.08 -12.75
N CYS A 81 -2.44 -5.60 -11.54
CA CYS A 81 -1.62 -5.99 -10.38
C CYS A 81 -2.49 -6.41 -9.21
N GLU A 82 -1.96 -7.34 -8.42
CA GLU A 82 -2.49 -7.72 -7.11
C GLU A 82 -1.36 -7.57 -6.09
N LEU A 83 -1.65 -6.92 -4.98
CA LEU A 83 -0.65 -6.67 -3.96
C LEU A 83 -1.23 -6.74 -2.55
N VAL A 84 -0.33 -7.01 -1.60
CA VAL A 84 -0.62 -6.96 -0.17
C VAL A 84 0.19 -5.81 0.40
N VAL A 85 -0.46 -4.95 1.17
CA VAL A 85 0.17 -3.81 1.81
C VAL A 85 0.01 -3.92 3.31
N VAL A 86 1.12 -3.75 4.02
CA VAL A 86 1.16 -3.67 5.48
C VAL A 86 1.65 -2.27 5.85
N LYS A 87 0.92 -1.61 6.74
CA LYS A 87 1.37 -0.35 7.34
C LYS A 87 1.52 -0.54 8.85
N THR A 88 2.56 -0.01 9.42
CA THR A 88 2.82 -0.10 10.86
C THR A 88 3.32 1.24 11.40
N PRO A 89 2.73 1.81 12.46
CA PRO A 89 1.49 1.38 13.11
C PRO A 89 0.25 1.63 12.25
N SER A 90 -0.91 1.15 12.70
CA SER A 90 -2.19 1.43 12.04
C SER A 90 -2.67 2.83 12.44
N VAL A 91 -2.57 3.77 11.52
CA VAL A 91 -3.01 5.16 11.72
C VAL A 91 -3.93 5.54 10.56
N PRO A 92 -5.24 5.30 10.70
CA PRO A 92 -6.19 5.69 9.65
C PRO A 92 -6.09 7.17 9.31
N GLY A 93 -6.08 7.48 8.01
CA GLY A 93 -5.96 8.87 7.55
C GLY A 93 -4.53 9.39 7.41
N ASP A 94 -3.51 8.60 7.76
CA ASP A 94 -2.10 8.98 7.61
C ASP A 94 -1.65 8.85 6.15
N LYS A 95 -2.24 9.69 5.30
CA LYS A 95 -1.93 9.73 3.86
C LYS A 95 -2.12 11.16 3.36
N TYR A 96 -1.09 11.73 2.77
CA TYR A 96 -1.07 13.12 2.34
C TYR A 96 -0.54 13.20 0.90
N GLU A 97 -1.26 13.92 0.04
CA GLU A 97 -0.78 14.18 -1.31
C GLU A 97 0.36 15.22 -1.27
N VAL A 98 1.36 15.01 -2.11
CA VAL A 98 2.52 15.90 -2.21
C VAL A 98 2.89 16.23 -3.66
#